data_082144aa0ad2f3b3d2c6c4d5fba2c52c
#
_entry.id   082144aa0ad2f3b3d2c6c4d5fba2c52c
#
_cell.length_a   1.000
_cell.length_b   1.000
_cell.length_c   1.000
_cell.angle_alpha   90.00
_cell.angle_beta   90.00
_cell.angle_gamma   90.00
#
_symmetry.space_group_name_H-M   'P 1'
#
loop_
_entity.id
_entity.type
_entity.pdbx_description
1 polymer ?
#
loop_
_entity_poly.entity_id
_entity_poly.type
_entity_poly.pdbx_seq_one_letter_code
_entity_poly.pdbx_strand_id
1 'polypeptide(L)'
;MKNEKTTVTVHDGPFQADEVFGVALLKKYYLKPGTYEVQRTRNMDKINASDIVLDVGEVYNPRQMRFDHHQGGAETIRDWGHSDAGIVPSSAGLVLDWLFDYHDAKQTADLPVRLVAKMYRMLIHGIDAIDNGISQTDSEMRYIPFNVSNLISMLNHTDAFSTHQRFRFDDAVREAGKIIEHIDSSYWRDRANEDYVKEKVSMQHDTHLKLDKWIPGVFGILRSLKALDKYERIVWPQRDGEGNQEYRVQVPPKSVNSFELGAAPLDGTKVDEKDLVFVHKAGFIGATRTKEAADKL
;
A
#
# COMPACT_ATOMS: atom_id res chain seq x y z
N MET A 1 10.35 -13.33 37.98
CA MET A 1 9.75 -12.04 37.60
C MET A 1 8.70 -12.36 36.55
N LYS A 2 7.40 -12.06 36.81
CA LYS A 2 6.36 -12.12 35.75
C LYS A 2 6.78 -11.06 34.73
N ASN A 3 7.03 -11.46 33.48
CA ASN A 3 7.08 -10.50 32.39
C ASN A 3 5.69 -9.91 32.29
N GLU A 4 5.49 -8.71 32.83
CA GLU A 4 4.24 -7.98 32.63
C GLU A 4 4.13 -7.67 31.13
N LYS A 5 2.97 -8.02 30.58
CA LYS A 5 2.67 -7.75 29.18
C LYS A 5 2.39 -6.27 28.99
N THR A 6 2.85 -5.69 27.89
CA THR A 6 2.46 -4.35 27.48
C THR A 6 0.94 -4.29 27.24
N THR A 7 0.25 -3.42 27.96
CA THR A 7 -1.20 -3.25 27.84
C THR A 7 -1.53 -2.18 26.81
N VAL A 8 -2.25 -2.57 25.75
CA VAL A 8 -2.78 -1.67 24.73
C VAL A 8 -4.27 -1.49 24.98
N THR A 9 -4.72 -0.26 25.17
CA THR A 9 -6.11 0.06 25.48
C THR A 9 -6.76 0.85 24.36
N VAL A 10 -7.97 0.40 23.97
CA VAL A 10 -8.89 1.10 23.08
C VAL A 10 -10.28 1.17 23.73
N HIS A 11 -11.19 1.98 23.18
CA HIS A 11 -12.54 2.06 23.69
C HIS A 11 -13.32 0.73 23.56
N ASP A 12 -14.35 0.54 24.36
CA ASP A 12 -15.33 -0.54 24.24
C ASP A 12 -16.53 -0.13 23.35
N GLY A 13 -17.48 -1.06 23.16
CA GLY A 13 -18.62 -0.86 22.27
C GLY A 13 -18.32 -1.19 20.80
N PRO A 14 -18.99 -0.56 19.81
CA PRO A 14 -18.65 -0.73 18.41
C PRO A 14 -17.23 -0.25 18.16
N PHE A 15 -16.47 -1.00 17.36
CA PHE A 15 -15.14 -0.57 16.94
C PHE A 15 -15.18 0.04 15.54
N GLN A 16 -14.25 0.94 15.30
CA GLN A 16 -14.07 1.67 14.05
C GLN A 16 -12.75 1.29 13.36
N ALA A 17 -12.50 1.84 12.20
CA ALA A 17 -11.31 1.48 11.44
C ALA A 17 -10.04 2.04 12.06
N ASP A 18 -10.10 3.19 12.69
CA ASP A 18 -8.93 3.91 13.18
C ASP A 18 -8.24 3.19 14.33
N GLU A 19 -8.93 2.83 15.44
CA GLU A 19 -8.31 2.07 16.51
C GLU A 19 -7.92 0.65 16.08
N VAL A 20 -8.70 0.03 15.16
CA VAL A 20 -8.38 -1.29 14.61
C VAL A 20 -7.07 -1.26 13.81
N PHE A 21 -6.93 -0.28 12.90
CA PHE A 21 -5.69 -0.12 12.12
C PHE A 21 -4.55 0.40 12.99
N GLY A 22 -4.81 1.27 13.96
CA GLY A 22 -3.82 1.72 14.95
C GLY A 22 -3.19 0.53 15.69
N VAL A 23 -4.02 -0.38 16.23
CA VAL A 23 -3.53 -1.62 16.88
C VAL A 23 -2.80 -2.53 15.89
N ALA A 24 -3.30 -2.69 14.66
CA ALA A 24 -2.65 -3.53 13.65
C ALA A 24 -1.26 -2.97 13.25
N LEU A 25 -1.11 -1.66 13.11
CA LEU A 25 0.17 -0.98 12.87
C LEU A 25 1.16 -1.22 14.01
N LEU A 26 0.72 -1.04 15.26
CA LEU A 26 1.55 -1.34 16.43
C LEU A 26 2.00 -2.80 16.45
N LYS A 27 1.12 -3.75 16.15
CA LYS A 27 1.45 -5.18 16.08
C LYS A 27 2.46 -5.50 14.98
N LYS A 28 2.40 -4.80 13.86
CA LYS A 28 3.32 -5.03 12.74
C LYS A 28 4.70 -4.44 13.00
N TYR A 29 4.79 -3.22 13.54
CA TYR A 29 6.03 -2.44 13.56
C TYR A 29 6.62 -2.18 14.94
N TYR A 30 5.90 -2.47 16.02
CA TYR A 30 6.37 -2.14 17.37
C TYR A 30 6.27 -3.31 18.35
N LEU A 31 5.10 -3.96 18.44
CA LEU A 31 4.81 -4.96 19.45
C LEU A 31 5.34 -6.34 19.05
N LYS A 32 5.93 -7.06 20.01
CA LYS A 32 6.39 -8.44 19.77
C LYS A 32 5.27 -9.44 20.12
N PRO A 33 5.03 -10.47 19.30
CA PRO A 33 4.03 -11.49 19.62
C PRO A 33 4.24 -12.09 21.02
N GLY A 34 3.14 -12.21 21.76
CA GLY A 34 3.15 -12.79 23.11
C GLY A 34 3.55 -11.84 24.24
N THR A 35 4.04 -10.63 23.96
CA THR A 35 4.51 -9.66 24.97
C THR A 35 3.49 -8.56 25.27
N TYR A 36 2.32 -8.60 24.70
CA TYR A 36 1.28 -7.60 24.88
C TYR A 36 -0.10 -8.21 25.05
N GLU A 37 -1.03 -7.42 25.53
CA GLU A 37 -2.46 -7.73 25.52
C GLU A 37 -3.25 -6.49 25.12
N VAL A 38 -4.40 -6.68 24.47
CA VAL A 38 -5.32 -5.61 24.11
C VAL A 38 -6.53 -5.67 25.02
N GLN A 39 -6.85 -4.57 25.68
CA GLN A 39 -8.10 -4.41 26.45
C GLN A 39 -8.98 -3.34 25.82
N ARG A 40 -10.28 -3.53 25.95
CA ARG A 40 -11.29 -2.58 25.45
C ARG A 40 -12.09 -2.05 26.65
N THR A 41 -12.03 -0.75 26.88
CA THR A 41 -12.68 -0.14 28.06
C THR A 41 -12.75 1.39 27.96
N ARG A 42 -13.76 1.98 28.60
CA ARG A 42 -13.85 3.43 28.87
C ARG A 42 -13.62 3.77 30.35
N ASN A 43 -13.19 2.79 31.15
CA ASN A 43 -12.84 3.04 32.56
C ASN A 43 -11.51 3.79 32.66
N MET A 44 -11.57 5.02 33.20
CA MET A 44 -10.42 5.92 33.27
C MET A 44 -9.27 5.38 34.12
N ASP A 45 -9.53 4.62 35.19
CA ASP A 45 -8.46 4.03 36.00
C ASP A 45 -7.67 3.00 35.20
N LYS A 46 -8.35 2.19 34.37
CA LYS A 46 -7.71 1.23 33.49
C LYS A 46 -6.97 1.91 32.33
N ILE A 47 -7.55 2.97 31.75
CA ILE A 47 -6.93 3.77 30.70
C ILE A 47 -5.63 4.42 31.22
N ASN A 48 -5.69 5.04 32.38
CA ASN A 48 -4.53 5.69 33.00
C ASN A 48 -3.40 4.71 33.37
N ALA A 49 -3.77 3.48 33.74
CA ALA A 49 -2.81 2.41 34.08
C ALA A 49 -2.19 1.70 32.86
N SER A 50 -2.67 1.99 31.65
CA SER A 50 -2.24 1.31 30.42
C SER A 50 -0.94 1.88 29.86
N ASP A 51 -0.14 1.02 29.22
CA ASP A 51 1.11 1.43 28.58
C ASP A 51 0.85 2.23 27.30
N ILE A 52 -0.09 1.77 26.48
CA ILE A 52 -0.46 2.37 25.18
C ILE A 52 -1.97 2.58 25.14
N VAL A 53 -2.41 3.75 24.68
CA VAL A 53 -3.83 4.09 24.59
C VAL A 53 -4.13 4.69 23.22
N LEU A 54 -5.18 4.19 22.56
CA LEU A 54 -5.67 4.69 21.27
C LEU A 54 -7.15 4.97 21.37
N ASP A 55 -7.59 6.06 20.75
CA ASP A 55 -8.98 6.41 20.50
C ASP A 55 -9.87 6.42 21.77
N VAL A 56 -9.27 6.77 22.90
CA VAL A 56 -9.96 6.91 24.19
C VAL A 56 -9.10 7.69 25.18
N GLY A 57 -9.75 8.45 26.06
CA GLY A 57 -9.09 9.16 27.16
C GLY A 57 -8.76 10.62 26.88
N GLU A 58 -9.10 11.12 25.69
CA GLU A 58 -8.99 12.53 25.28
C GLU A 58 -7.59 13.14 25.47
N VAL A 59 -6.53 12.33 25.21
CA VAL A 59 -5.14 12.76 25.35
C VAL A 59 -4.32 12.35 24.12
N TYR A 60 -3.73 13.33 23.46
CA TYR A 60 -2.62 13.10 22.54
C TYR A 60 -1.27 13.44 23.23
N ASN A 61 -0.48 12.42 23.47
CA ASN A 61 0.87 12.55 23.99
C ASN A 61 1.74 11.37 23.52
N PRO A 62 2.43 11.49 22.37
CA PRO A 62 3.22 10.39 21.80
C PRO A 62 4.38 9.94 22.70
N ARG A 63 4.90 10.83 23.59
CA ARG A 63 5.94 10.45 24.57
C ARG A 63 5.42 9.51 25.65
N GLN A 64 4.12 9.56 25.93
CA GLN A 64 3.43 8.69 26.87
C GLN A 64 2.58 7.61 26.18
N MET A 65 2.75 7.44 24.87
CA MET A 65 2.01 6.47 24.06
C MET A 65 0.48 6.67 24.17
N ARG A 66 0.02 7.92 24.08
CA ARG A 66 -1.40 8.31 24.06
C ARG A 66 -1.74 8.89 22.70
N PHE A 67 -2.64 8.23 21.98
CA PHE A 67 -2.99 8.51 20.58
C PHE A 67 -4.51 8.67 20.45
N ASP A 68 -5.07 9.63 21.16
CA ASP A 68 -6.47 10.03 21.02
C ASP A 68 -6.54 11.36 20.27
N HIS A 69 -7.58 11.57 19.49
CA HIS A 69 -7.79 12.77 18.67
C HIS A 69 -9.08 13.56 19.05
N HIS A 70 -9.82 13.10 20.09
CA HIS A 70 -11.09 13.70 20.52
C HIS A 70 -10.94 14.98 21.36
N GLN A 71 -9.72 15.35 21.78
CA GLN A 71 -9.48 16.59 22.50
C GLN A 71 -9.70 17.82 21.59
N GLY A 72 -10.23 18.90 22.14
CA GLY A 72 -10.46 20.14 21.43
C GLY A 72 -9.18 20.83 20.96
N GLY A 73 -8.70 20.51 19.79
CA GLY A 73 -7.52 21.06 19.14
C GLY A 73 -7.12 20.15 17.98
N ALA A 74 -6.91 20.71 16.80
CA ALA A 74 -6.46 19.91 15.67
C ALA A 74 -4.99 19.53 15.88
N GLU A 75 -4.73 18.27 16.20
CA GLU A 75 -3.37 17.73 16.12
C GLU A 75 -2.98 17.63 14.65
N THR A 76 -1.74 17.98 14.35
CA THR A 76 -1.21 17.87 13.00
C THR A 76 -0.11 16.84 12.97
N ILE A 77 -0.18 15.94 12.02
CA ILE A 77 0.95 15.10 11.63
C ILE A 77 1.70 15.75 10.46
N ARG A 78 2.86 15.24 10.12
CA ARG A 78 3.60 15.70 8.96
C ARG A 78 2.84 15.41 7.67
N ASP A 79 3.05 16.25 6.65
CA ASP A 79 2.49 16.03 5.32
C ASP A 79 3.13 14.79 4.67
N TRP A 80 2.33 13.75 4.52
CA TRP A 80 2.71 12.52 3.83
C TRP A 80 2.40 12.57 2.32
N GLY A 81 2.22 13.77 1.75
CA GLY A 81 1.95 14.02 0.33
C GLY A 81 0.47 14.21 0.02
N HIS A 82 -0.30 14.61 1.02
CA HIS A 82 -1.68 15.10 0.89
C HIS A 82 -1.83 16.35 1.75
N SER A 83 -1.72 17.49 1.10
CA SER A 83 -1.90 18.81 1.74
C SER A 83 -3.37 19.23 1.80
N ASP A 84 -4.32 18.31 1.73
CA ASP A 84 -5.73 18.66 1.81
C ASP A 84 -6.03 19.14 3.23
N ALA A 85 -5.94 20.46 3.35
CA ALA A 85 -6.13 21.21 4.55
C ALA A 85 -7.46 20.82 5.22
N GLY A 86 -7.39 20.30 6.44
CA GLY A 86 -8.52 20.14 7.31
C GLY A 86 -8.88 18.71 7.72
N ILE A 87 -8.17 17.66 7.23
CA ILE A 87 -8.34 16.31 7.78
C ILE A 87 -7.45 16.18 9.00
N VAL A 88 -8.08 16.06 10.17
CA VAL A 88 -7.40 15.78 11.43
C VAL A 88 -7.00 14.29 11.42
N PRO A 89 -5.79 13.92 11.84
CA PRO A 89 -5.43 12.51 11.94
C PRO A 89 -6.28 11.80 12.98
N SER A 90 -6.81 10.64 12.63
CA SER A 90 -7.41 9.69 13.55
C SER A 90 -6.33 8.99 14.38
N SER A 91 -6.72 8.13 15.31
CA SER A 91 -5.77 7.33 16.09
C SER A 91 -4.83 6.51 15.21
N ALA A 92 -5.28 6.01 14.05
CA ALA A 92 -4.41 5.32 13.08
C ALA A 92 -3.36 6.26 12.47
N GLY A 93 -3.76 7.47 12.10
CA GLY A 93 -2.85 8.49 11.54
C GLY A 93 -1.77 8.89 12.55
N LEU A 94 -2.17 9.15 13.80
CA LEU A 94 -1.26 9.48 14.90
C LEU A 94 -0.26 8.36 15.20
N VAL A 95 -0.71 7.12 15.21
CA VAL A 95 0.15 5.94 15.42
C VAL A 95 1.15 5.77 14.27
N LEU A 96 0.71 5.92 13.02
CA LEU A 96 1.60 5.77 11.86
C LEU A 96 2.72 6.82 11.86
N ASP A 97 2.39 8.08 12.17
CA ASP A 97 3.37 9.17 12.26
C ASP A 97 4.37 8.94 13.39
N TRP A 98 3.89 8.51 14.58
CA TRP A 98 4.75 8.14 15.69
C TRP A 98 5.66 6.94 15.37
N LEU A 99 5.16 5.91 14.71
CA LEU A 99 5.96 4.75 14.30
C LEU A 99 7.09 5.14 13.37
N PHE A 100 6.86 6.09 12.47
CA PHE A 100 7.92 6.60 11.61
C PHE A 100 9.04 7.24 12.46
N ASP A 101 8.70 8.14 13.40
CA ASP A 101 9.68 8.76 14.29
C ASP A 101 10.45 7.74 15.14
N TYR A 102 9.77 6.71 15.63
CA TYR A 102 10.38 5.64 16.38
C TYR A 102 11.41 4.86 15.55
N HIS A 103 11.10 4.52 14.30
CA HIS A 103 12.00 3.80 13.42
C HIS A 103 13.12 4.67 12.87
N ASP A 104 12.83 5.94 12.55
CA ASP A 104 13.84 6.92 12.12
C ASP A 104 14.88 7.18 13.22
N ALA A 105 14.43 7.40 14.44
CA ALA A 105 15.33 7.58 15.59
C ALA A 105 16.23 6.36 15.88
N LYS A 106 15.75 5.14 15.54
CA LYS A 106 16.51 3.89 15.66
C LYS A 106 17.32 3.54 14.43
N GLN A 107 17.16 4.32 13.35
CA GLN A 107 17.81 4.08 12.05
C GLN A 107 17.52 2.65 11.51
N THR A 108 16.32 2.15 11.73
CA THR A 108 15.89 0.87 11.17
C THR A 108 15.37 1.06 9.75
N ALA A 109 15.57 0.06 8.90
CA ALA A 109 15.04 0.05 7.53
C ALA A 109 13.58 -0.43 7.42
N ASP A 110 12.93 -0.76 8.56
CA ASP A 110 11.65 -1.46 8.57
C ASP A 110 10.48 -0.58 8.10
N LEU A 111 10.57 0.74 8.34
CA LEU A 111 9.49 1.68 7.99
C LEU A 111 10.05 2.93 7.29
N PRO A 112 10.57 2.81 6.06
CA PRO A 112 11.13 3.94 5.34
C PRO A 112 10.06 4.97 4.96
N VAL A 113 10.44 6.24 4.88
CA VAL A 113 9.55 7.39 4.58
C VAL A 113 8.63 7.15 3.37
N ARG A 114 9.14 6.51 2.31
CA ARG A 114 8.34 6.22 1.12
C ARG A 114 7.26 5.15 1.37
N LEU A 115 7.51 4.19 2.26
CA LEU A 115 6.51 3.19 2.66
C LEU A 115 5.42 3.85 3.50
N VAL A 116 5.81 4.71 4.47
CA VAL A 116 4.85 5.47 5.28
C VAL A 116 3.97 6.34 4.39
N ALA A 117 4.56 7.11 3.48
CA ALA A 117 3.82 7.94 2.54
C ALA A 117 2.88 7.12 1.63
N LYS A 118 3.32 5.93 1.18
CA LYS A 118 2.45 5.01 0.42
C LYS A 118 1.29 4.50 1.28
N MET A 119 1.55 4.07 2.50
CA MET A 119 0.55 3.54 3.43
C MET A 119 -0.47 4.61 3.82
N TYR A 120 0.01 5.82 4.12
CA TYR A 120 -0.85 6.94 4.41
C TYR A 120 -1.80 7.23 3.25
N ARG A 121 -1.28 7.47 2.05
CA ARG A 121 -2.09 7.79 0.86
C ARG A 121 -3.07 6.71 0.46
N MET A 122 -2.69 5.44 0.56
CA MET A 122 -3.52 4.33 0.09
C MET A 122 -4.57 3.88 1.10
N LEU A 123 -4.35 4.16 2.38
CA LEU A 123 -5.14 3.58 3.45
C LEU A 123 -5.52 4.60 4.55
N ILE A 124 -4.53 5.15 5.25
CA ILE A 124 -4.77 5.88 6.49
C ILE A 124 -5.48 7.20 6.25
N HIS A 125 -5.14 7.95 5.20
CA HIS A 125 -5.81 9.20 4.84
C HIS A 125 -7.33 9.02 4.65
N GLY A 126 -7.76 7.91 4.05
CA GLY A 126 -9.19 7.60 3.90
C GLY A 126 -9.85 7.24 5.23
N ILE A 127 -9.13 6.61 6.15
CA ILE A 127 -9.61 6.32 7.51
C ILE A 127 -9.75 7.64 8.27
N ASP A 128 -8.73 8.48 8.30
CA ASP A 128 -8.74 9.79 8.94
C ASP A 128 -9.92 10.65 8.43
N ALA A 129 -10.15 10.67 7.10
CA ALA A 129 -11.24 11.44 6.50
C ALA A 129 -12.62 10.96 6.97
N ILE A 130 -12.86 9.65 6.98
CA ILE A 130 -14.16 9.07 7.39
C ILE A 130 -14.39 9.30 8.88
N ASP A 131 -13.39 9.13 9.70
CA ASP A 131 -13.43 9.30 11.13
C ASP A 131 -13.77 10.75 11.51
N ASN A 132 -13.30 11.71 10.73
CA ASN A 132 -13.67 13.13 10.83
C ASN A 132 -15.02 13.48 10.18
N GLY A 133 -15.82 12.49 9.79
CA GLY A 133 -17.14 12.70 9.20
C GLY A 133 -17.15 13.25 7.78
N ILE A 134 -16.01 13.19 7.07
CA ILE A 134 -15.91 13.62 5.67
C ILE A 134 -16.59 12.59 4.79
N SER A 135 -17.63 13.02 4.06
CA SER A 135 -18.35 12.15 3.13
C SER A 135 -17.44 11.77 1.96
N GLN A 136 -17.39 10.47 1.65
CA GLN A 136 -16.71 9.97 0.45
C GLN A 136 -17.57 10.07 -0.81
N THR A 137 -18.81 10.53 -0.68
CA THR A 137 -19.74 10.69 -1.79
C THR A 137 -20.10 12.17 -1.95
N ASP A 138 -20.05 12.68 -3.17
CA ASP A 138 -20.72 13.91 -3.53
C ASP A 138 -22.13 13.63 -4.05
N SER A 139 -22.93 14.69 -4.24
CA SER A 139 -24.31 14.57 -4.72
C SER A 139 -24.44 14.03 -6.16
N GLU A 140 -23.36 13.94 -6.92
CA GLU A 140 -23.34 13.48 -8.30
C GLU A 140 -22.97 11.98 -8.42
N MET A 141 -22.47 11.37 -7.35
CA MET A 141 -22.15 9.93 -7.34
C MET A 141 -23.42 9.07 -7.42
N ARG A 142 -23.44 8.18 -8.42
CA ARG A 142 -24.53 7.23 -8.65
C ARG A 142 -24.37 5.91 -7.91
N TYR A 143 -23.32 5.76 -7.12
CA TYR A 143 -23.02 4.56 -6.34
C TYR A 143 -22.38 4.94 -5.01
N ILE A 144 -22.51 4.06 -4.03
CA ILE A 144 -21.83 4.19 -2.73
C ILE A 144 -20.50 3.45 -2.83
N PRO A 145 -19.35 4.13 -2.72
CA PRO A 145 -18.07 3.44 -2.76
C PRO A 145 -17.91 2.58 -1.50
N PHE A 146 -17.54 1.32 -1.71
CA PHE A 146 -17.13 0.45 -0.62
C PHE A 146 -15.70 0.79 -0.21
N ASN A 147 -15.47 0.96 1.08
CA ASN A 147 -14.18 1.33 1.64
C ASN A 147 -13.78 0.43 2.82
N VAL A 148 -12.57 0.61 3.32
CA VAL A 148 -12.03 -0.20 4.41
C VAL A 148 -12.76 0.03 5.74
N SER A 149 -13.26 1.24 6.00
CA SER A 149 -14.03 1.54 7.20
C SER A 149 -15.39 0.81 7.19
N ASN A 150 -16.03 0.70 6.02
CA ASN A 150 -17.21 -0.14 5.86
C ASN A 150 -16.90 -1.63 6.16
N LEU A 151 -15.78 -2.14 5.62
CA LEU A 151 -15.36 -3.53 5.88
C LEU A 151 -15.19 -3.78 7.39
N ILE A 152 -14.47 -2.91 8.09
CA ILE A 152 -14.24 -3.04 9.54
C ILE A 152 -15.56 -2.94 10.30
N SER A 153 -16.41 -1.95 9.96
CA SER A 153 -17.72 -1.79 10.59
C SER A 153 -18.59 -3.05 10.51
N MET A 154 -18.57 -3.76 9.38
CA MET A 154 -19.32 -5.00 9.18
C MET A 154 -18.83 -6.17 10.04
N LEU A 155 -17.65 -6.09 10.61
CA LEU A 155 -17.10 -7.11 11.51
C LEU A 155 -17.61 -6.96 12.95
N ASN A 156 -18.24 -5.85 13.31
CA ASN A 156 -18.84 -5.67 14.63
C ASN A 156 -19.92 -6.73 14.90
N HIS A 157 -20.05 -7.12 16.17
CA HIS A 157 -21.17 -7.92 16.61
C HIS A 157 -22.46 -7.10 16.62
N THR A 158 -23.60 -7.72 16.36
CA THR A 158 -24.92 -7.04 16.40
C THR A 158 -25.23 -6.43 17.76
N ASP A 159 -24.77 -7.08 18.84
CA ASP A 159 -24.73 -6.53 20.19
C ASP A 159 -23.29 -6.09 20.51
N ALA A 160 -23.06 -4.78 20.47
CA ALA A 160 -21.75 -4.18 20.67
C ALA A 160 -21.16 -4.37 22.07
N PHE A 161 -22.00 -4.70 23.06
CA PHE A 161 -21.59 -4.96 24.44
C PHE A 161 -21.51 -6.45 24.77
N SER A 162 -21.74 -7.31 23.78
CA SER A 162 -21.54 -8.76 23.91
C SER A 162 -20.10 -9.10 24.23
N THR A 163 -19.87 -10.14 25.06
CA THR A 163 -18.55 -10.70 25.30
C THR A 163 -17.89 -11.20 24.00
N HIS A 164 -18.67 -11.49 22.96
CA HIS A 164 -18.17 -11.87 21.64
C HIS A 164 -17.55 -10.68 20.88
N GLN A 165 -17.87 -9.42 21.25
CA GLN A 165 -17.31 -8.23 20.58
C GLN A 165 -15.78 -8.20 20.68
N ARG A 166 -15.19 -8.71 21.76
CA ARG A 166 -13.75 -8.84 21.87
C ARG A 166 -13.14 -9.74 20.78
N PHE A 167 -13.75 -10.90 20.52
CA PHE A 167 -13.27 -11.80 19.48
C PHE A 167 -13.44 -11.17 18.08
N ARG A 168 -14.52 -10.42 17.87
CA ARG A 168 -14.73 -9.67 16.63
C ARG A 168 -13.70 -8.58 16.42
N PHE A 169 -13.30 -7.90 17.49
CA PHE A 169 -12.22 -6.92 17.43
C PHE A 169 -10.88 -7.58 17.05
N ASP A 170 -10.54 -8.70 17.66
CA ASP A 170 -9.32 -9.45 17.33
C ASP A 170 -9.33 -9.93 15.87
N ASP A 171 -10.49 -10.34 15.35
CA ASP A 171 -10.68 -10.69 13.94
C ASP A 171 -10.46 -9.46 13.04
N ALA A 172 -11.05 -8.32 13.39
CA ALA A 172 -10.89 -7.07 12.65
C ALA A 172 -9.42 -6.61 12.61
N VAL A 173 -8.71 -6.66 13.74
CA VAL A 173 -7.28 -6.33 13.80
C VAL A 173 -6.45 -7.30 12.93
N ARG A 174 -6.83 -8.57 12.87
CA ARG A 174 -6.16 -9.55 11.99
C ARG A 174 -6.38 -9.23 10.51
N GLU A 175 -7.59 -8.88 10.10
CA GLU A 175 -7.88 -8.47 8.73
C GLU A 175 -7.16 -7.15 8.36
N ALA A 176 -7.17 -6.15 9.25
CA ALA A 176 -6.39 -4.93 9.09
C ALA A 176 -4.89 -5.22 8.90
N GLY A 177 -4.35 -6.14 9.70
CA GLY A 177 -2.96 -6.59 9.58
C GLY A 177 -2.61 -7.16 8.21
N LYS A 178 -3.51 -7.96 7.59
CA LYS A 178 -3.32 -8.47 6.23
C LYS A 178 -3.29 -7.34 5.19
N ILE A 179 -4.15 -6.33 5.32
CA ILE A 179 -4.18 -5.17 4.42
C ILE A 179 -2.86 -4.40 4.51
N ILE A 180 -2.38 -4.12 5.73
CA ILE A 180 -1.10 -3.46 5.96
C ILE A 180 0.04 -4.29 5.34
N GLU A 181 0.04 -5.61 5.53
CA GLU A 181 1.05 -6.50 4.98
C GLU A 181 1.06 -6.52 3.44
N HIS A 182 -0.11 -6.45 2.80
CA HIS A 182 -0.20 -6.34 1.34
C HIS A 182 0.39 -5.02 0.82
N ILE A 183 0.16 -3.90 1.51
CA ILE A 183 0.76 -2.60 1.14
C ILE A 183 2.27 -2.66 1.33
N ASP A 184 2.74 -3.15 2.47
CA ASP A 184 4.16 -3.34 2.79
C ASP A 184 4.86 -4.22 1.75
N SER A 185 4.35 -5.43 1.52
CA SER A 185 4.90 -6.36 0.52
C SER A 185 4.90 -5.78 -0.90
N SER A 186 3.85 -5.00 -1.26
CA SER A 186 3.80 -4.34 -2.57
C SER A 186 4.89 -3.28 -2.69
N TYR A 187 5.16 -2.52 -1.63
CA TYR A 187 6.22 -1.53 -1.62
C TYR A 187 7.59 -2.15 -1.87
N TRP A 188 7.92 -3.21 -1.13
CA TRP A 188 9.23 -3.86 -1.27
C TRP A 188 9.40 -4.52 -2.64
N ARG A 189 8.32 -5.10 -3.20
CA ARG A 189 8.32 -5.62 -4.57
C ARG A 189 8.54 -4.52 -5.60
N ASP A 190 7.84 -3.38 -5.46
CA ASP A 190 7.98 -2.24 -6.36
C ASP A 190 9.40 -1.68 -6.28
N ARG A 191 9.99 -1.61 -5.09
CA ARG A 191 11.36 -1.18 -4.86
C ARG A 191 12.37 -2.10 -5.53
N ALA A 192 12.23 -3.41 -5.34
CA ALA A 192 13.08 -4.41 -6.01
C ALA A 192 12.96 -4.33 -7.54
N ASN A 193 11.76 -4.06 -8.06
CA ASN A 193 11.55 -3.86 -9.49
C ASN A 193 12.23 -2.56 -10.00
N GLU A 194 12.16 -1.47 -9.23
CA GLU A 194 12.89 -0.22 -9.55
C GLU A 194 14.40 -0.47 -9.66
N ASP A 195 14.98 -1.12 -8.65
CA ASP A 195 16.42 -1.40 -8.62
C ASP A 195 16.83 -2.34 -9.78
N TYR A 196 16.05 -3.37 -10.07
CA TYR A 196 16.27 -4.26 -11.20
C TYR A 196 16.21 -3.52 -12.55
N VAL A 197 15.19 -2.72 -12.80
CA VAL A 197 15.08 -1.96 -14.06
C VAL A 197 16.20 -0.95 -14.18
N LYS A 198 16.58 -0.27 -13.09
CA LYS A 198 17.71 0.66 -13.07
C LYS A 198 19.01 -0.02 -13.46
N GLU A 199 19.27 -1.22 -12.96
CA GLU A 199 20.42 -2.03 -13.34
C GLU A 199 20.39 -2.36 -14.84
N LYS A 200 19.26 -2.87 -15.35
CA LYS A 200 19.10 -3.20 -16.78
C LYS A 200 19.31 -1.99 -17.70
N VAL A 201 18.77 -0.81 -17.32
CA VAL A 201 18.96 0.44 -18.06
C VAL A 201 20.41 0.89 -18.08
N SER A 202 21.17 0.66 -17.01
CA SER A 202 22.59 1.03 -16.94
C SER A 202 23.49 0.13 -17.78
N MET A 203 23.08 -1.13 -18.00
CA MET A 203 23.87 -2.14 -18.74
C MET A 203 23.54 -2.19 -20.24
N GLN A 204 22.38 -1.67 -20.66
CA GLN A 204 21.90 -1.80 -22.03
C GLN A 204 21.87 -0.44 -22.73
N HIS A 205 22.55 -0.35 -23.86
CA HIS A 205 22.64 0.87 -24.68
C HIS A 205 21.88 0.76 -26.02
N ASP A 206 21.21 -0.39 -26.23
CA ASP A 206 20.37 -0.67 -27.38
C ASP A 206 19.01 0.04 -27.25
N THR A 207 18.28 0.18 -28.35
CA THR A 207 16.91 0.71 -28.36
C THR A 207 15.86 -0.30 -27.86
N HIS A 208 16.26 -1.55 -27.67
CA HIS A 208 15.45 -2.62 -27.11
C HIS A 208 15.85 -2.93 -25.67
N LEU A 209 14.98 -2.63 -24.69
CA LEU A 209 15.22 -3.02 -23.31
C LEU A 209 14.84 -4.49 -23.11
N LYS A 210 15.82 -5.34 -22.86
CA LYS A 210 15.64 -6.77 -22.64
C LYS A 210 15.60 -7.07 -21.15
N LEU A 211 14.47 -7.57 -20.67
CA LEU A 211 14.22 -7.96 -19.29
C LEU A 211 14.20 -9.49 -19.18
N ASP A 212 14.54 -10.03 -18.02
CA ASP A 212 14.49 -11.47 -17.75
C ASP A 212 13.11 -11.95 -17.33
N LYS A 213 12.20 -11.00 -17.06
CA LYS A 213 10.81 -11.24 -16.65
C LYS A 213 9.97 -9.99 -16.89
N TRP A 214 8.66 -10.14 -16.92
CA TRP A 214 7.74 -9.00 -16.88
C TRP A 214 7.86 -8.21 -15.56
N ILE A 215 7.90 -6.89 -15.68
CA ILE A 215 7.92 -5.97 -14.54
C ILE A 215 6.66 -5.10 -14.57
N PRO A 216 5.72 -5.32 -13.63
CA PRO A 216 4.56 -4.44 -13.48
C PRO A 216 4.98 -2.98 -13.28
N GLY A 217 4.35 -2.06 -14.01
CA GLY A 217 4.66 -0.63 -13.89
C GLY A 217 5.99 -0.19 -14.51
N VAL A 218 6.62 -1.01 -15.35
CA VAL A 218 7.93 -0.74 -15.99
C VAL A 218 7.99 0.64 -16.68
N PHE A 219 6.92 1.09 -17.32
CA PHE A 219 6.90 2.41 -17.96
C PHE A 219 6.99 3.56 -16.97
N GLY A 220 6.32 3.43 -15.79
CA GLY A 220 6.43 4.39 -14.70
C GLY A 220 7.86 4.47 -14.16
N ILE A 221 8.51 3.31 -14.00
CA ILE A 221 9.91 3.22 -13.57
C ILE A 221 10.83 3.87 -14.60
N LEU A 222 10.69 3.54 -15.88
CA LEU A 222 11.49 4.13 -16.96
C LEU A 222 11.32 5.64 -17.03
N ARG A 223 10.11 6.16 -16.83
CA ARG A 223 9.87 7.59 -16.76
C ARG A 223 10.59 8.25 -15.59
N SER A 224 10.54 7.64 -14.39
CA SER A 224 11.24 8.16 -13.21
C SER A 224 12.76 8.22 -13.41
N LEU A 225 13.30 7.26 -14.18
CA LEU A 225 14.70 7.19 -14.58
C LEU A 225 15.04 8.11 -15.77
N LYS A 226 14.07 8.84 -16.33
CA LYS A 226 14.21 9.64 -17.57
C LYS A 226 14.73 8.79 -18.74
N ALA A 227 14.28 7.55 -18.84
CA ALA A 227 14.72 6.56 -19.80
C ALA A 227 13.58 6.01 -20.68
N LEU A 228 12.36 6.51 -20.54
CA LEU A 228 11.20 6.02 -21.31
C LEU A 228 11.43 6.19 -22.82
N ASP A 229 11.90 7.37 -23.23
CA ASP A 229 12.15 7.72 -24.64
C ASP A 229 13.43 7.11 -25.23
N LYS A 230 14.20 6.40 -24.39
CA LYS A 230 15.42 5.71 -24.83
C LYS A 230 15.10 4.42 -25.60
N TYR A 231 13.96 3.83 -25.33
CA TYR A 231 13.64 2.50 -25.80
C TYR A 231 12.44 2.50 -26.76
N GLU A 232 12.63 1.86 -27.89
CA GLU A 232 11.58 1.61 -28.88
C GLU A 232 10.77 0.35 -28.52
N ARG A 233 11.42 -0.60 -27.83
CA ARG A 233 10.85 -1.92 -27.49
C ARG A 233 11.25 -2.31 -26.08
N ILE A 234 10.33 -2.97 -25.38
CA ILE A 234 10.63 -3.73 -24.16
C ILE A 234 10.34 -5.20 -24.45
N VAL A 235 11.33 -6.06 -24.21
CA VAL A 235 11.27 -7.49 -24.53
C VAL A 235 11.47 -8.30 -23.25
N TRP A 236 10.61 -9.29 -23.01
CA TRP A 236 10.75 -10.21 -21.89
C TRP A 236 10.26 -11.62 -22.24
N PRO A 237 10.88 -12.67 -21.65
CA PRO A 237 10.37 -14.03 -21.78
C PRO A 237 9.12 -14.23 -20.92
N GLN A 238 8.20 -15.06 -21.41
CA GLN A 238 7.08 -15.59 -20.63
C GLN A 238 6.77 -17.02 -21.09
N ARG A 239 5.88 -17.69 -20.39
CA ARG A 239 5.34 -18.98 -20.80
C ARG A 239 3.89 -18.80 -21.28
N ASP A 240 3.52 -19.53 -22.33
CA ASP A 240 2.13 -19.65 -22.76
C ASP A 240 1.31 -20.54 -21.81
N GLY A 241 0.03 -20.74 -22.10
CA GLY A 241 -0.87 -21.60 -21.31
C GLY A 241 -0.50 -23.08 -21.30
N GLU A 242 0.38 -23.52 -22.22
CA GLU A 242 0.88 -24.89 -22.34
C GLU A 242 2.27 -25.05 -21.73
N GLY A 243 2.88 -23.96 -21.29
CA GLY A 243 4.20 -23.93 -20.66
C GLY A 243 5.37 -23.71 -21.65
N ASN A 244 5.09 -23.50 -22.95
CA ASN A 244 6.11 -23.20 -23.95
C ASN A 244 6.66 -21.78 -23.74
N GLN A 245 7.95 -21.60 -23.97
CA GLN A 245 8.56 -20.29 -23.85
C GLN A 245 8.23 -19.42 -25.05
N GLU A 246 7.81 -18.18 -24.77
CA GLU A 246 7.59 -17.10 -25.70
C GLU A 246 8.35 -15.85 -25.27
N TYR A 247 8.47 -14.90 -26.20
CA TYR A 247 9.03 -13.58 -25.95
C TYR A 247 7.97 -12.53 -26.27
N ARG A 248 7.62 -11.75 -25.25
CA ARG A 248 6.73 -10.60 -25.41
C ARG A 248 7.54 -9.39 -25.83
N VAL A 249 6.94 -8.61 -26.71
CA VAL A 249 7.49 -7.34 -27.17
C VAL A 249 6.42 -6.27 -26.98
N GLN A 250 6.77 -5.19 -26.34
CA GLN A 250 5.84 -4.07 -26.13
C GLN A 250 6.51 -2.76 -26.53
N VAL A 251 5.77 -1.93 -27.27
CA VAL A 251 6.16 -0.55 -27.58
C VAL A 251 5.82 0.32 -26.37
N PRO A 252 6.80 1.06 -25.82
CA PRO A 252 6.51 2.02 -24.76
C PRO A 252 5.50 3.08 -25.22
N PRO A 253 4.59 3.55 -24.33
CA PRO A 253 3.73 4.66 -24.64
C PRO A 253 4.54 5.96 -24.68
N LYS A 254 4.08 6.96 -25.42
CA LYS A 254 4.68 8.30 -25.48
C LYS A 254 4.74 8.99 -24.10
N SER A 255 3.74 8.70 -23.25
CA SER A 255 3.75 9.02 -21.82
C SER A 255 3.00 7.96 -21.03
N VAL A 256 3.23 7.85 -19.71
CA VAL A 256 2.68 6.76 -18.86
C VAL A 256 1.15 6.63 -18.95
N ASN A 257 0.44 7.74 -19.18
CA ASN A 257 -1.03 7.78 -19.26
C ASN A 257 -1.53 7.96 -20.70
N SER A 258 -0.68 7.77 -21.71
CA SER A 258 -1.04 7.94 -23.13
C SER A 258 -1.32 6.58 -23.76
N PHE A 259 -2.30 6.55 -24.67
CA PHE A 259 -2.48 5.44 -25.60
C PHE A 259 -1.63 5.61 -26.88
N GLU A 260 -0.98 6.78 -27.08
CA GLU A 260 -0.07 6.98 -28.18
C GLU A 260 1.23 6.22 -27.97
N LEU A 261 1.72 5.57 -29.01
CA LEU A 261 2.99 4.87 -28.97
C LEU A 261 4.17 5.85 -29.02
N GLY A 262 5.20 5.56 -28.25
CA GLY A 262 6.46 6.31 -28.22
C GLY A 262 7.39 5.99 -29.39
N ALA A 263 7.13 4.89 -30.12
CA ALA A 263 7.89 4.42 -31.28
C ALA A 263 6.95 3.82 -32.34
N ALA A 264 7.50 3.37 -33.46
CA ALA A 264 6.74 2.72 -34.53
C ALA A 264 5.99 1.48 -34.02
N PRO A 265 4.73 1.25 -34.48
CA PRO A 265 4.00 0.03 -34.13
C PRO A 265 4.77 -1.25 -34.51
N LEU A 266 4.50 -2.34 -33.79
CA LEU A 266 5.01 -3.66 -34.15
C LEU A 266 4.48 -4.10 -35.51
N ASP A 267 5.36 -4.68 -36.33
CA ASP A 267 5.05 -5.17 -37.66
C ASP A 267 5.35 -6.67 -37.77
N GLY A 268 4.32 -7.51 -37.64
CA GLY A 268 4.43 -8.96 -37.73
C GLY A 268 4.93 -9.49 -39.08
N THR A 269 4.86 -8.69 -40.15
CA THR A 269 5.36 -9.11 -41.49
C THR A 269 6.88 -9.21 -41.56
N LYS A 270 7.58 -8.66 -40.56
CA LYS A 270 9.05 -8.73 -40.45
C LYS A 270 9.55 -10.02 -39.80
N VAL A 271 8.64 -10.85 -39.30
CA VAL A 271 8.95 -12.09 -38.59
C VAL A 271 8.42 -13.28 -39.38
N ASP A 272 9.19 -14.37 -39.46
CA ASP A 272 8.73 -15.60 -40.07
C ASP A 272 7.46 -16.12 -39.41
N GLU A 273 6.50 -16.58 -40.20
CA GLU A 273 5.18 -17.04 -39.70
C GLU A 273 5.31 -18.13 -38.62
N LYS A 274 6.29 -19.03 -38.74
CA LYS A 274 6.57 -20.08 -37.76
C LYS A 274 7.02 -19.54 -36.38
N ASP A 275 7.63 -18.35 -36.35
CA ASP A 275 8.18 -17.73 -35.15
C ASP A 275 7.24 -16.66 -34.59
N LEU A 276 6.28 -16.17 -35.38
CA LEU A 276 5.28 -15.22 -34.94
C LEU A 276 4.18 -15.93 -34.14
N VAL A 277 3.88 -15.43 -32.96
CA VAL A 277 2.72 -15.88 -32.17
C VAL A 277 1.52 -14.98 -32.44
N PHE A 278 1.70 -13.66 -32.20
CA PHE A 278 0.72 -12.64 -32.57
C PHE A 278 1.32 -11.23 -32.56
N VAL A 279 0.63 -10.31 -33.21
CA VAL A 279 0.77 -8.87 -33.02
C VAL A 279 -0.64 -8.29 -32.82
N HIS A 280 -0.80 -7.49 -31.75
CA HIS A 280 -2.06 -6.79 -31.51
C HIS A 280 -2.37 -5.82 -32.65
N LYS A 281 -3.64 -5.70 -33.05
CA LYS A 281 -4.10 -4.86 -34.17
C LYS A 281 -3.55 -3.41 -34.11
N ALA A 282 -3.43 -2.84 -32.92
CA ALA A 282 -2.86 -1.50 -32.73
C ALA A 282 -1.32 -1.47 -32.65
N GLY A 283 -0.64 -2.61 -32.79
CA GLY A 283 0.82 -2.71 -32.85
C GLY A 283 1.55 -2.38 -31.54
N PHE A 284 0.86 -2.28 -30.39
CA PHE A 284 1.52 -1.92 -29.13
C PHE A 284 2.15 -3.10 -28.40
N ILE A 285 1.70 -4.33 -28.66
CA ILE A 285 2.21 -5.55 -28.05
C ILE A 285 2.14 -6.71 -29.03
N GLY A 286 3.13 -7.59 -28.97
CA GLY A 286 3.19 -8.82 -29.74
C GLY A 286 3.95 -9.92 -29.00
N ALA A 287 4.02 -11.09 -29.62
CA ALA A 287 4.79 -12.20 -29.11
C ALA A 287 5.42 -13.02 -30.24
N THR A 288 6.56 -13.60 -29.95
CA THR A 288 7.31 -14.50 -30.82
C THR A 288 7.77 -15.74 -30.06
N ARG A 289 8.11 -16.80 -30.79
CA ARG A 289 8.63 -18.06 -30.21
C ARG A 289 10.11 -17.97 -29.85
N THR A 290 10.83 -17.09 -30.53
CA THR A 290 12.30 -16.94 -30.34
C THR A 290 12.64 -15.49 -30.00
N LYS A 291 13.79 -15.32 -29.31
CA LYS A 291 14.30 -14.01 -28.94
C LYS A 291 14.75 -13.22 -30.17
N GLU A 292 15.33 -13.90 -31.13
CA GLU A 292 15.81 -13.34 -32.40
C GLU A 292 14.64 -12.78 -33.23
N ALA A 293 13.49 -13.46 -33.20
CA ALA A 293 12.25 -12.98 -33.83
C ALA A 293 11.68 -11.77 -33.09
N ALA A 294 11.79 -11.73 -31.76
CA ALA A 294 11.35 -10.59 -30.97
C ALA A 294 12.13 -9.30 -31.28
N ASP A 295 13.41 -9.42 -31.60
CA ASP A 295 14.26 -8.29 -31.98
C ASP A 295 13.91 -7.71 -33.37
N LYS A 296 13.10 -8.41 -34.19
CA LYS A 296 12.66 -7.95 -35.52
C LYS A 296 11.29 -7.26 -35.50
N LEU A 297 10.48 -7.47 -34.44
CA LEU A 297 9.19 -6.82 -34.26
C LEU A 297 9.35 -5.33 -33.94
#